data_c2546666f7230b6a0d916992ca6d1898
#
_entry.id   c2546666f7230b6a0d916992ca6d1898
#
_cell.length_a   1.000
_cell.length_b   1.000
_cell.length_c   1.000
_cell.angle_alpha   90.00
_cell.angle_beta   90.00
_cell.angle_gamma   90.00
#
_symmetry.space_group_name_H-M   'P 1'
#
loop_
_entity.id
_entity.type
_entity.pdbx_description
1 polymer ?
#
loop_
_entity_poly.entity_id
_entity_poly.type
_entity_poly.pdbx_seq_one_letter_code
_entity_poly.pdbx_strand_id
1 'polypeptide(L)'
;HTLTRSSASSDVYKRQGASLPLLAILGGVLVGVLGARHEPTYAVLSRVAKGIEGAGTRLGYILLPLILAFGVTLGVRFGAQMGVAHYFSMAAYTGALCLIWWAFYVFVLVRWLGRRQIGPVVRDFYVPTAVFAAGTCSSLATLPVNLANAKKVGVRDEVADFVIPFGAVANLDASALAYLAYGPFVITYIFGFDLSWVTMLAAWPAIVLFTIAAPGLPAGMGTALWSATLFANVLGLEGQAQGEFIASWIALSGGIPDMLRTATNCTDDGFTAIIFDNRFDEFFKKPDA
;
A
#
# COMPACT_ATOMS: atom_id res chain seq x y z
N HIS A 1 3.94 -38.88 10.23
CA HIS A 1 5.07 -38.08 10.75
C HIS A 1 4.51 -36.82 11.39
N THR A 2 4.42 -36.82 12.72
CA THR A 2 4.09 -35.68 13.54
C THR A 2 5.26 -34.71 13.50
N LEU A 3 5.09 -33.60 12.75
CA LEU A 3 6.01 -32.48 12.82
C LEU A 3 5.89 -31.83 14.20
N THR A 4 6.89 -32.06 15.04
CA THR A 4 7.09 -31.33 16.30
C THR A 4 7.20 -29.84 15.96
N ARG A 5 6.24 -29.03 16.40
CA ARG A 5 6.30 -27.58 16.38
C ARG A 5 7.57 -27.16 17.13
N SER A 6 8.59 -26.73 16.39
CA SER A 6 9.81 -26.23 17.02
C SER A 6 9.51 -24.86 17.65
N SER A 7 10.03 -24.69 18.85
CA SER A 7 10.02 -23.45 19.64
C SER A 7 10.67 -22.27 18.89
N ALA A 8 11.32 -22.53 17.76
CA ALA A 8 11.96 -21.54 16.90
C ALA A 8 10.99 -20.49 16.32
N SER A 9 9.72 -20.83 16.08
CA SER A 9 8.76 -19.87 15.56
C SER A 9 8.41 -18.74 16.55
N SER A 10 8.42 -19.02 17.84
CA SER A 10 8.18 -18.00 18.88
C SER A 10 9.35 -17.05 19.08
N ASP A 11 10.58 -17.51 18.82
CA ASP A 11 11.79 -16.71 18.98
C ASP A 11 12.08 -15.82 17.76
N VAL A 12 11.66 -16.22 16.57
CA VAL A 12 11.71 -15.37 15.38
C VAL A 12 10.71 -14.21 15.51
N TYR A 13 9.52 -14.45 16.05
CA TYR A 13 8.54 -13.40 16.34
C TYR A 13 9.03 -12.42 17.42
N LYS A 14 9.81 -12.90 18.40
CA LYS A 14 10.42 -12.04 19.43
C LYS A 14 11.64 -11.26 18.95
N ARG A 15 12.36 -11.75 17.93
CA ARG A 15 13.56 -11.11 17.37
C ARG A 15 13.29 -10.18 16.19
N GLN A 16 12.21 -10.36 15.47
CA GLN A 16 11.71 -9.34 14.55
C GLN A 16 10.99 -8.26 15.38
N GLY A 17 11.79 -7.56 16.18
CA GLY A 17 11.29 -6.42 16.90
C GLY A 17 10.57 -5.51 15.91
N ALA A 18 9.27 -5.29 16.13
CA ALA A 18 8.44 -4.27 15.47
C ALA A 18 9.11 -2.89 15.46
N SER A 19 10.35 -2.86 15.85
CA SER A 19 11.03 -1.72 16.38
C SER A 19 11.64 -0.84 15.30
N LEU A 20 12.34 -1.36 14.30
CA LEU A 20 13.11 -0.48 13.41
C LEU A 20 12.25 0.35 12.45
N PRO A 21 11.31 -0.21 11.67
CA PRO A 21 10.44 0.61 10.82
C PRO A 21 9.50 1.50 11.63
N LEU A 22 8.92 0.98 12.71
CA LEU A 22 8.04 1.76 13.57
C LEU A 22 8.79 2.89 14.28
N LEU A 23 9.98 2.62 14.82
CA LEU A 23 10.84 3.64 15.42
C LEU A 23 11.32 4.66 14.39
N ALA A 24 11.60 4.24 13.15
CA ALA A 24 11.93 5.16 12.07
C ALA A 24 10.75 6.09 11.72
N ILE A 25 9.53 5.57 11.67
CA ILE A 25 8.32 6.37 11.43
C ILE A 25 8.08 7.34 12.59
N LEU A 26 8.07 6.83 13.82
CA LEU A 26 7.87 7.66 15.02
C LEU A 26 8.96 8.73 15.17
N GLY A 27 10.21 8.35 14.91
CA GLY A 27 11.33 9.28 14.88
C GLY A 27 11.20 10.32 13.78
N GLY A 28 10.77 9.93 12.59
CA GLY A 28 10.50 10.84 11.46
C GLY A 28 9.38 11.82 11.77
N VAL A 29 8.27 11.36 12.35
CA VAL A 29 7.16 12.20 12.80
C VAL A 29 7.62 13.18 13.87
N LEU A 30 8.37 12.71 14.88
CA LEU A 30 8.90 13.56 15.94
C LEU A 30 9.83 14.65 15.39
N VAL A 31 10.77 14.26 14.53
CA VAL A 31 11.71 15.19 13.87
C VAL A 31 10.94 16.17 12.98
N GLY A 32 9.92 15.71 12.25
CA GLY A 32 9.05 16.56 11.43
C GLY A 32 8.28 17.58 12.26
N VAL A 33 7.65 17.16 13.36
CA VAL A 33 6.90 18.05 14.28
C VAL A 33 7.82 19.07 14.97
N LEU A 34 8.99 18.62 15.43
CA LEU A 34 9.96 19.53 16.05
C LEU A 34 10.59 20.48 15.01
N GLY A 35 10.86 19.98 13.82
CA GLY A 35 11.42 20.74 12.72
C GLY A 35 10.45 21.77 12.15
N ALA A 36 9.14 21.48 12.15
CA ALA A 36 8.11 22.41 11.67
C ALA A 36 8.02 23.71 12.48
N ARG A 37 8.50 23.70 13.73
CA ARG A 37 8.54 24.88 14.60
C ARG A 37 9.76 25.78 14.39
N HIS A 38 10.72 25.34 13.58
CA HIS A 38 11.97 26.06 13.35
C HIS A 38 12.26 26.13 11.84
N GLU A 39 12.00 27.28 11.22
CA GLU A 39 12.08 27.48 9.76
C GLU A 39 13.35 26.93 9.09
N PRO A 40 14.57 27.16 9.61
CA PRO A 40 15.79 26.61 9.01
C PRO A 40 15.83 25.09 9.01
N THR A 41 15.32 24.44 10.08
CA THR A 41 15.26 22.98 10.19
C THR A 41 14.25 22.41 9.19
N TYR A 42 13.08 23.05 9.06
CA TYR A 42 12.07 22.67 8.08
C TYR A 42 12.61 22.75 6.64
N ALA A 43 13.32 23.82 6.30
CA ALA A 43 13.93 23.98 4.98
C ALA A 43 14.97 22.88 4.65
N VAL A 44 15.75 22.45 5.65
CA VAL A 44 16.71 21.34 5.47
C VAL A 44 15.97 20.02 5.30
N LEU A 45 15.00 19.71 6.18
CA LEU A 45 14.21 18.48 6.10
C LEU A 45 13.46 18.37 4.78
N SER A 46 12.85 19.47 4.31
CA SER A 46 12.16 19.53 3.02
C SER A 46 13.10 19.26 1.84
N ARG A 47 14.33 19.80 1.87
CA ARG A 47 15.35 19.51 0.83
C ARG A 47 15.78 18.05 0.85
N VAL A 48 15.99 17.48 2.03
CA VAL A 48 16.34 16.06 2.19
C VAL A 48 15.20 15.18 1.67
N ALA A 49 13.95 15.46 2.04
CA ALA A 49 12.77 14.73 1.57
C ALA A 49 12.66 14.77 0.05
N LYS A 50 12.78 15.93 -0.58
CA LYS A 50 12.79 16.08 -2.06
C LYS A 50 13.96 15.35 -2.70
N GLY A 51 15.12 15.32 -2.07
CA GLY A 51 16.28 14.56 -2.52
C GLY A 51 16.03 13.06 -2.52
N ILE A 52 15.43 12.54 -1.45
CA ILE A 52 15.07 11.13 -1.31
C ILE A 52 13.99 10.76 -2.34
N GLU A 53 12.96 11.60 -2.51
CA GLU A 53 11.91 11.42 -3.52
C GLU A 53 12.50 11.38 -4.95
N GLY A 54 13.36 12.33 -5.30
CA GLY A 54 14.04 12.34 -6.59
C GLY A 54 14.97 11.14 -6.81
N ALA A 55 15.65 10.68 -5.75
CA ALA A 55 16.47 9.47 -5.80
C ALA A 55 15.58 8.21 -5.97
N GLY A 56 14.47 8.12 -5.25
CA GLY A 56 13.51 7.03 -5.37
C GLY A 56 12.90 6.94 -6.77
N THR A 57 12.52 8.08 -7.35
CA THR A 57 12.00 8.14 -8.73
C THR A 57 13.05 7.66 -9.74
N ARG A 58 14.30 8.12 -9.64
CA ARG A 58 15.38 7.66 -10.51
C ARG A 58 15.69 6.18 -10.36
N LEU A 59 15.70 5.70 -9.12
CA LEU A 59 15.87 4.27 -8.83
C LEU A 59 14.74 3.44 -9.45
N GLY A 60 13.49 3.94 -9.40
CA GLY A 60 12.35 3.32 -10.07
C GLY A 60 12.60 3.12 -11.58
N TYR A 61 13.08 4.13 -12.28
CA TYR A 61 13.41 3.99 -13.71
C TYR A 61 14.55 2.99 -13.97
N ILE A 62 15.57 2.96 -13.12
CA ILE A 62 16.67 1.99 -13.23
C ILE A 62 16.17 0.56 -12.95
N LEU A 63 15.23 0.40 -12.04
CA LEU A 63 14.65 -0.89 -11.67
C LEU A 63 13.64 -1.43 -12.70
N LEU A 64 13.03 -0.57 -13.54
CA LEU A 64 12.05 -0.99 -14.54
C LEU A 64 12.52 -2.15 -15.44
N PRO A 65 13.73 -2.11 -16.06
CA PRO A 65 14.22 -3.23 -16.85
C PRO A 65 14.44 -4.50 -16.04
N LEU A 66 14.87 -4.37 -14.78
CA LEU A 66 15.07 -5.50 -13.86
C LEU A 66 13.71 -6.11 -13.45
N ILE A 67 12.72 -5.29 -13.19
CA ILE A 67 11.35 -5.72 -12.88
C ILE A 67 10.76 -6.46 -14.08
N LEU A 68 10.95 -5.94 -15.30
CA LEU A 68 10.51 -6.59 -16.53
C LEU A 68 11.22 -7.94 -16.73
N ALA A 69 12.53 -7.98 -16.60
CA ALA A 69 13.31 -9.22 -16.71
C ALA A 69 12.92 -10.25 -15.64
N PHE A 70 12.67 -9.79 -14.41
CA PHE A 70 12.17 -10.62 -13.33
C PHE A 70 10.77 -11.16 -13.63
N GLY A 71 9.86 -10.31 -14.10
CA GLY A 71 8.50 -10.70 -14.51
C GLY A 71 8.50 -11.74 -15.64
N VAL A 72 9.36 -11.57 -16.65
CA VAL A 72 9.54 -12.58 -17.72
C VAL A 72 10.06 -13.89 -17.14
N THR A 73 11.07 -13.83 -16.26
CA THR A 73 11.63 -15.03 -15.61
C THR A 73 10.59 -15.77 -14.79
N LEU A 74 9.78 -15.03 -14.02
CA LEU A 74 8.66 -15.61 -13.27
C LEU A 74 7.62 -16.20 -14.21
N GLY A 75 7.23 -15.50 -15.26
CA GLY A 75 6.27 -15.98 -16.26
C GLY A 75 6.73 -17.27 -16.92
N VAL A 76 7.99 -17.40 -17.27
CA VAL A 76 8.57 -18.61 -17.85
C VAL A 76 8.62 -19.77 -16.83
N ARG A 77 9.03 -19.49 -15.60
CA ARG A 77 9.19 -20.55 -14.58
C ARG A 77 7.86 -21.02 -13.99
N PHE A 78 6.94 -20.11 -13.73
CA PHE A 78 5.72 -20.39 -12.95
C PHE A 78 4.44 -20.27 -13.77
N GLY A 79 4.47 -19.61 -14.94
CA GLY A 79 3.29 -19.43 -15.78
C GLY A 79 2.64 -20.74 -16.22
N ALA A 80 3.44 -21.79 -16.42
CA ALA A 80 2.96 -23.12 -16.75
C ALA A 80 2.28 -23.81 -15.54
N GLN A 81 2.71 -23.48 -14.32
CA GLN A 81 2.18 -24.10 -13.09
C GLN A 81 0.95 -23.37 -12.56
N MET A 82 0.95 -22.03 -12.62
CA MET A 82 -0.14 -21.22 -12.08
C MET A 82 -1.32 -21.03 -13.03
N GLY A 83 -1.12 -21.18 -14.33
CA GLY A 83 -2.16 -21.02 -15.33
C GLY A 83 -2.73 -19.59 -15.43
N VAL A 84 -3.08 -19.18 -16.63
CA VAL A 84 -3.69 -17.87 -16.92
C VAL A 84 -4.98 -17.64 -16.14
N ALA A 85 -5.75 -18.72 -15.89
CA ALA A 85 -7.00 -18.67 -15.16
C ALA A 85 -6.82 -18.20 -13.70
N HIS A 86 -5.80 -18.68 -13.00
CA HIS A 86 -5.52 -18.27 -11.62
C HIS A 86 -5.12 -16.79 -11.53
N TYR A 87 -4.33 -16.29 -12.49
CA TYR A 87 -3.97 -14.88 -12.55
C TYR A 87 -5.20 -13.98 -12.75
N PHE A 88 -6.08 -14.33 -13.69
CA PHE A 88 -7.30 -13.55 -13.91
C PHE A 88 -8.29 -13.65 -12.75
N SER A 89 -8.40 -14.81 -12.10
CA SER A 89 -9.19 -14.94 -10.87
C SER A 89 -8.67 -14.02 -9.77
N MET A 90 -7.37 -13.93 -9.64
CA MET A 90 -6.71 -13.05 -8.68
C MET A 90 -6.93 -11.57 -9.00
N ALA A 91 -6.81 -11.20 -10.29
CA ALA A 91 -7.09 -9.84 -10.75
C ALA A 91 -8.57 -9.46 -10.51
N ALA A 92 -9.51 -10.35 -10.82
CA ALA A 92 -10.94 -10.15 -10.59
C ALA A 92 -11.25 -10.01 -9.10
N TYR A 93 -10.65 -10.83 -8.27
CA TYR A 93 -10.82 -10.78 -6.81
C TYR A 93 -10.28 -9.48 -6.23
N THR A 94 -9.08 -9.06 -6.65
CA THR A 94 -8.51 -7.76 -6.28
C THR A 94 -9.41 -6.63 -6.73
N GLY A 95 -9.89 -6.66 -7.95
CA GLY A 95 -10.81 -5.66 -8.50
C GLY A 95 -12.11 -5.56 -7.71
N ALA A 96 -12.69 -6.69 -7.33
CA ALA A 96 -13.90 -6.71 -6.51
C ALA A 96 -13.67 -6.08 -5.13
N LEU A 97 -12.55 -6.41 -4.47
CA LEU A 97 -12.19 -5.80 -3.19
C LEU A 97 -11.95 -4.30 -3.30
N CYS A 98 -11.18 -3.86 -4.30
CA CYS A 98 -10.94 -2.44 -4.55
C CYS A 98 -12.24 -1.69 -4.87
N LEU A 99 -13.15 -2.31 -5.63
CA LEU A 99 -14.46 -1.72 -5.94
C LEU A 99 -15.33 -1.58 -4.71
N ILE A 100 -15.38 -2.59 -3.84
CA ILE A 100 -16.13 -2.53 -2.57
C ILE A 100 -15.55 -1.43 -1.68
N TRP A 101 -14.22 -1.36 -1.57
CA TRP A 101 -13.53 -0.37 -0.78
C TRP A 101 -13.73 1.05 -1.32
N TRP A 102 -13.61 1.24 -2.62
CA TRP A 102 -13.92 2.48 -3.30
C TRP A 102 -15.37 2.91 -3.07
N ALA A 103 -16.33 1.99 -3.20
CA ALA A 103 -17.74 2.28 -2.97
C ALA A 103 -17.98 2.73 -1.52
N PHE A 104 -17.34 2.11 -0.55
CA PHE A 104 -17.39 2.53 0.84
C PHE A 104 -16.85 3.96 1.01
N TYR A 105 -15.67 4.27 0.47
CA TYR A 105 -15.13 5.62 0.53
C TYR A 105 -16.06 6.65 -0.11
N VAL A 106 -16.51 6.42 -1.31
CA VAL A 106 -17.30 7.40 -2.07
C VAL A 106 -18.70 7.57 -1.48
N PHE A 107 -19.43 6.48 -1.30
CA PHE A 107 -20.84 6.55 -0.90
C PHE A 107 -21.03 6.75 0.60
N VAL A 108 -20.09 6.33 1.43
CA VAL A 108 -20.21 6.49 2.88
C VAL A 108 -19.37 7.67 3.34
N LEU A 109 -18.05 7.62 3.16
CA LEU A 109 -17.14 8.59 3.77
C LEU A 109 -17.20 9.96 3.06
N VAL A 110 -17.00 10.01 1.75
CA VAL A 110 -16.99 11.29 1.01
C VAL A 110 -18.37 11.94 1.03
N ARG A 111 -19.43 11.15 0.85
CA ARG A 111 -20.81 11.68 0.82
C ARG A 111 -21.28 12.19 2.17
N TRP A 112 -21.01 11.47 3.26
CA TRP A 112 -21.50 11.81 4.58
C TRP A 112 -20.51 12.65 5.39
N LEU A 113 -19.25 12.22 5.48
CA LEU A 113 -18.24 12.93 6.26
C LEU A 113 -17.62 14.08 5.47
N GLY A 114 -17.31 13.88 4.21
CA GLY A 114 -16.76 14.91 3.32
C GLY A 114 -17.80 15.93 2.83
N ARG A 115 -19.11 15.61 2.96
CA ARG A 115 -20.24 16.47 2.51
C ARG A 115 -20.08 16.99 1.08
N ARG A 116 -19.42 16.22 0.21
CA ARG A 116 -19.20 16.57 -1.20
C ARG A 116 -20.20 15.86 -2.11
N GLN A 117 -20.47 16.48 -3.26
CA GLN A 117 -21.22 15.85 -4.35
C GLN A 117 -20.35 14.79 -5.02
N ILE A 118 -20.90 13.58 -5.18
CA ILE A 118 -20.17 12.44 -5.72
C ILE A 118 -19.75 12.66 -7.17
N GLY A 119 -20.64 13.18 -8.02
CA GLY A 119 -20.40 13.33 -9.45
C GLY A 119 -19.13 14.11 -9.80
N PRO A 120 -18.95 15.35 -9.31
CA PRO A 120 -17.72 16.12 -9.51
C PRO A 120 -16.48 15.42 -8.92
N VAL A 121 -16.58 14.83 -7.74
CA VAL A 121 -15.45 14.12 -7.11
C VAL A 121 -15.03 12.93 -7.97
N VAL A 122 -15.97 12.15 -8.49
CA VAL A 122 -15.63 11.01 -9.36
C VAL A 122 -15.02 11.49 -10.68
N ARG A 123 -15.62 12.49 -11.34
CA ARG A 123 -15.19 12.96 -12.66
C ARG A 123 -13.86 13.71 -12.61
N ASP A 124 -13.69 14.62 -11.66
CA ASP A 124 -12.59 15.60 -11.67
C ASP A 124 -11.43 15.21 -10.75
N PHE A 125 -11.66 14.29 -9.80
CA PHE A 125 -10.63 13.78 -8.90
C PHE A 125 -10.34 12.29 -9.14
N TYR A 126 -11.35 11.42 -8.92
CA TYR A 126 -11.14 9.96 -8.88
C TYR A 126 -10.63 9.42 -10.21
N VAL A 127 -11.38 9.62 -11.30
CA VAL A 127 -11.05 9.01 -12.61
C VAL A 127 -9.65 9.40 -13.08
N PRO A 128 -9.28 10.69 -13.16
CA PRO A 128 -7.95 11.07 -13.64
C PRO A 128 -6.83 10.58 -12.72
N THR A 129 -7.03 10.60 -11.41
CA THR A 129 -6.03 10.10 -10.45
C THR A 129 -5.88 8.58 -10.54
N ALA A 130 -6.98 7.84 -10.56
CA ALA A 130 -6.97 6.38 -10.64
C ALA A 130 -6.32 5.87 -11.93
N VAL A 131 -6.64 6.48 -13.08
CA VAL A 131 -6.05 6.10 -14.37
C VAL A 131 -4.55 6.34 -14.39
N PHE A 132 -4.10 7.49 -13.87
CA PHE A 132 -2.68 7.79 -13.81
C PHE A 132 -1.95 6.86 -12.84
N ALA A 133 -2.52 6.61 -11.67
CA ALA A 133 -1.97 5.70 -10.65
C ALA A 133 -1.87 4.26 -11.17
N ALA A 134 -2.92 3.76 -11.83
CA ALA A 134 -2.90 2.46 -12.48
C ALA A 134 -1.80 2.35 -13.54
N GLY A 135 -1.60 3.41 -14.33
CA GLY A 135 -0.57 3.42 -15.38
C GLY A 135 0.86 3.45 -14.83
N THR A 136 1.07 4.09 -13.69
CA THR A 136 2.41 4.22 -13.08
C THR A 136 2.74 3.10 -12.11
N CYS A 137 1.74 2.45 -11.51
CA CYS A 137 1.88 1.53 -10.38
C CYS A 137 2.77 2.11 -9.25
N SER A 138 2.71 3.44 -9.04
CA SER A 138 3.54 4.14 -8.07
C SER A 138 2.78 5.29 -7.42
N SER A 139 2.59 5.21 -6.11
CA SER A 139 1.96 6.30 -5.33
C SER A 139 2.80 7.58 -5.37
N LEU A 140 4.12 7.46 -5.32
CA LEU A 140 5.02 8.62 -5.39
C LEU A 140 4.98 9.30 -6.76
N ALA A 141 4.96 8.53 -7.85
CA ALA A 141 4.84 9.11 -9.20
C ALA A 141 3.46 9.76 -9.43
N THR A 142 2.42 9.26 -8.74
CA THR A 142 1.06 9.79 -8.81
C THR A 142 0.85 11.04 -7.96
N LEU A 143 1.69 11.28 -6.97
CA LEU A 143 1.53 12.34 -5.98
C LEU A 143 1.21 13.73 -6.58
N PRO A 144 1.93 14.24 -7.60
CA PRO A 144 1.63 15.55 -8.17
C PRO A 144 0.22 15.63 -8.81
N VAL A 145 -0.21 14.55 -9.46
CA VAL A 145 -1.53 14.46 -10.10
C VAL A 145 -2.62 14.36 -9.04
N ASN A 146 -2.41 13.58 -8.00
CA ASN A 146 -3.33 13.42 -6.87
C ASN A 146 -3.56 14.77 -6.17
N LEU A 147 -2.49 15.50 -5.85
CA LEU A 147 -2.55 16.86 -5.29
C LEU A 147 -3.35 17.82 -6.17
N ALA A 148 -3.00 17.89 -7.45
CA ALA A 148 -3.65 18.83 -8.39
C ALA A 148 -5.16 18.54 -8.52
N ASN A 149 -5.54 17.27 -8.61
CA ASN A 149 -6.93 16.86 -8.75
C ASN A 149 -7.74 17.06 -7.45
N ALA A 150 -7.14 16.83 -6.28
CA ALA A 150 -7.79 17.10 -4.99
C ALA A 150 -8.07 18.60 -4.82
N LYS A 151 -7.09 19.46 -5.13
CA LYS A 151 -7.27 20.92 -5.11
C LYS A 151 -8.33 21.39 -6.11
N LYS A 152 -8.40 20.76 -7.29
CA LYS A 152 -9.42 21.05 -8.30
C LYS A 152 -10.85 20.81 -7.80
N VAL A 153 -11.06 19.81 -6.96
CA VAL A 153 -12.38 19.54 -6.34
C VAL A 153 -12.62 20.31 -5.04
N GLY A 154 -11.75 21.28 -4.74
CA GLY A 154 -11.92 22.27 -3.67
C GLY A 154 -11.36 21.84 -2.31
N VAL A 155 -10.40 20.93 -2.26
CA VAL A 155 -9.60 20.70 -1.06
C VAL A 155 -8.61 21.85 -0.91
N ARG A 156 -8.56 22.50 0.26
CA ARG A 156 -7.63 23.60 0.53
C ARG A 156 -6.19 23.11 0.53
N ASP A 157 -5.28 24.02 0.15
CA ASP A 157 -3.87 23.70 -0.06
C ASP A 157 -3.21 23.08 1.18
N GLU A 158 -3.46 23.65 2.36
CA GLU A 158 -2.88 23.20 3.61
C GLU A 158 -3.25 21.76 3.95
N VAL A 159 -4.46 21.34 3.59
CA VAL A 159 -4.94 19.97 3.80
C VAL A 159 -4.37 19.03 2.75
N ALA A 160 -4.46 19.42 1.49
CA ALA A 160 -3.96 18.58 0.39
C ALA A 160 -2.46 18.31 0.52
N ASP A 161 -1.67 19.38 0.76
CA ASP A 161 -0.21 19.32 0.83
C ASP A 161 0.32 18.55 2.05
N PHE A 162 -0.53 18.29 3.05
CA PHE A 162 -0.20 17.44 4.19
C PHE A 162 -0.76 16.01 4.05
N VAL A 163 -2.07 15.88 3.84
CA VAL A 163 -2.77 14.59 3.92
C VAL A 163 -2.35 13.66 2.79
N ILE A 164 -2.25 14.16 1.56
CA ILE A 164 -1.96 13.32 0.40
C ILE A 164 -0.52 12.80 0.39
N PRO A 165 0.53 13.62 0.65
CA PRO A 165 1.88 13.10 0.77
C PRO A 165 2.08 12.15 1.95
N PHE A 166 1.40 12.40 3.07
CA PHE A 166 1.42 11.50 4.22
C PHE A 166 0.75 10.16 3.86
N GLY A 167 -0.41 10.21 3.22
CA GLY A 167 -1.13 9.02 2.76
C GLY A 167 -0.31 8.18 1.79
N ALA A 168 0.35 8.80 0.82
CA ALA A 168 1.17 8.10 -0.17
C ALA A 168 2.28 7.22 0.43
N VAL A 169 2.67 7.45 1.68
CA VAL A 169 3.68 6.65 2.40
C VAL A 169 3.10 5.84 3.57
N ALA A 170 1.95 6.21 4.09
CA ALA A 170 1.39 5.60 5.30
C ALA A 170 0.04 4.89 5.07
N ASN A 171 -0.65 5.16 3.96
CA ASN A 171 -1.97 4.63 3.67
C ASN A 171 -1.95 3.74 2.42
N LEU A 172 -1.62 2.47 2.60
CA LEU A 172 -1.69 1.44 1.55
C LEU A 172 -2.78 0.42 1.89
N ASP A 173 -3.98 0.90 2.18
CA ASP A 173 -5.12 0.13 2.66
C ASP A 173 -5.63 -0.91 1.66
N ALA A 174 -5.71 -0.58 0.37
CA ALA A 174 -6.05 -1.55 -0.67
C ALA A 174 -4.99 -2.66 -0.78
N SER A 175 -3.72 -2.34 -0.53
CA SER A 175 -2.65 -3.35 -0.47
C SER A 175 -2.82 -4.23 0.76
N ALA A 176 -3.14 -3.67 1.93
CA ALA A 176 -3.39 -4.44 3.14
C ALA A 176 -4.57 -5.41 2.96
N LEU A 177 -5.70 -4.92 2.43
CA LEU A 177 -6.87 -5.74 2.12
C LEU A 177 -6.56 -6.86 1.12
N ALA A 178 -5.86 -6.52 0.04
CA ALA A 178 -5.49 -7.49 -0.99
C ALA A 178 -4.59 -8.59 -0.43
N TYR A 179 -3.58 -8.25 0.36
CA TYR A 179 -2.67 -9.27 0.91
C TYR A 179 -3.36 -10.18 1.92
N LEU A 180 -4.32 -9.68 2.69
CA LEU A 180 -5.18 -10.51 3.52
C LEU A 180 -6.02 -11.49 2.70
N ALA A 181 -6.49 -11.05 1.55
CA ALA A 181 -7.28 -11.86 0.65
C ALA A 181 -6.43 -12.86 -0.15
N TYR A 182 -5.20 -12.47 -0.54
CA TYR A 182 -4.29 -13.34 -1.29
C TYR A 182 -3.84 -14.55 -0.48
N GLY A 183 -3.65 -14.38 0.83
CA GLY A 183 -3.21 -15.45 1.71
C GLY A 183 -4.04 -16.74 1.51
N PRO A 184 -5.35 -16.71 1.77
CA PRO A 184 -6.19 -17.89 1.57
C PRO A 184 -6.14 -18.43 0.14
N PHE A 185 -6.19 -17.55 -0.87
CA PHE A 185 -6.19 -17.97 -2.25
C PHE A 185 -4.89 -18.69 -2.66
N VAL A 186 -3.75 -18.03 -2.45
CA VAL A 186 -2.44 -18.60 -2.82
C VAL A 186 -2.15 -19.85 -1.99
N ILE A 187 -2.42 -19.78 -0.70
CA ILE A 187 -2.12 -20.88 0.22
C ILE A 187 -3.01 -22.09 -0.06
N THR A 188 -4.30 -21.88 -0.22
CA THR A 188 -5.25 -23.00 -0.37
C THR A 188 -5.29 -23.54 -1.80
N TYR A 189 -5.42 -22.63 -2.79
CA TYR A 189 -5.64 -23.07 -4.17
C TYR A 189 -4.36 -23.40 -4.96
N ILE A 190 -3.23 -22.79 -4.60
CA ILE A 190 -1.96 -23.03 -5.31
C ILE A 190 -1.10 -24.04 -4.58
N PHE A 191 -1.00 -23.92 -3.26
CA PHE A 191 -0.13 -24.79 -2.47
C PHE A 191 -0.87 -25.91 -1.73
N GLY A 192 -2.21 -25.91 -1.72
CA GLY A 192 -3.01 -26.94 -1.07
C GLY A 192 -2.89 -26.97 0.46
N PHE A 193 -2.48 -25.88 1.09
CA PHE A 193 -2.43 -25.77 2.55
C PHE A 193 -3.73 -25.18 3.09
N ASP A 194 -4.22 -25.72 4.19
CA ASP A 194 -5.32 -25.12 4.93
C ASP A 194 -4.82 -23.95 5.80
N LEU A 195 -5.36 -22.76 5.57
CA LEU A 195 -5.09 -21.60 6.38
C LEU A 195 -6.29 -21.28 7.29
N SER A 196 -6.07 -21.39 8.60
CA SER A 196 -7.13 -21.09 9.55
C SER A 196 -7.42 -19.57 9.62
N TRP A 197 -8.68 -19.20 9.86
CA TRP A 197 -9.08 -17.81 10.10
C TRP A 197 -8.34 -17.18 11.27
N VAL A 198 -8.01 -17.96 12.29
CA VAL A 198 -7.23 -17.48 13.45
C VAL A 198 -5.83 -17.06 13.02
N THR A 199 -5.20 -17.83 12.13
CA THR A 199 -3.87 -17.51 11.58
C THR A 199 -3.93 -16.22 10.74
N MET A 200 -4.97 -16.05 9.94
CA MET A 200 -5.18 -14.84 9.14
C MET A 200 -5.36 -13.60 10.01
N LEU A 201 -6.22 -13.70 11.02
CA LEU A 201 -6.44 -12.60 11.97
C LEU A 201 -5.18 -12.25 12.77
N ALA A 202 -4.37 -13.25 13.11
CA ALA A 202 -3.08 -13.03 13.78
C ALA A 202 -2.04 -12.34 12.87
N ALA A 203 -2.08 -12.60 11.56
CA ALA A 203 -1.21 -11.95 10.58
C ALA A 203 -1.61 -10.52 10.24
N TRP A 204 -2.87 -10.15 10.43
CA TRP A 204 -3.42 -8.86 10.04
C TRP A 204 -2.63 -7.66 10.59
N PRO A 205 -2.36 -7.54 11.91
CA PRO A 205 -1.60 -6.40 12.43
C PRO A 205 -0.23 -6.24 11.78
N ALA A 206 0.46 -7.35 11.51
CA ALA A 206 1.74 -7.33 10.84
C ALA A 206 1.63 -6.84 9.38
N ILE A 207 0.60 -7.28 8.63
CA ILE A 207 0.36 -6.84 7.26
C ILE A 207 0.09 -5.33 7.24
N VAL A 208 -0.77 -4.81 8.13
CA VAL A 208 -1.06 -3.37 8.22
C VAL A 208 0.21 -2.59 8.56
N LEU A 209 1.00 -3.04 9.52
CA LEU A 209 2.26 -2.37 9.88
C LEU A 209 3.26 -2.37 8.71
N PHE A 210 3.35 -3.44 7.94
CA PHE A 210 4.22 -3.49 6.77
C PHE A 210 3.75 -2.57 5.65
N THR A 211 2.45 -2.40 5.45
CA THR A 211 1.93 -1.46 4.45
C THR A 211 2.16 0.00 4.84
N ILE A 212 2.12 0.33 6.13
CA ILE A 212 2.47 1.66 6.65
C ILE A 212 3.98 1.96 6.49
N ALA A 213 4.83 0.95 6.59
CA ALA A 213 6.29 1.12 6.51
C ALA A 213 6.84 0.94 5.07
N ALA A 214 6.01 0.51 4.14
CA ALA A 214 6.45 0.21 2.79
C ALA A 214 6.61 1.49 1.97
N PRO A 215 7.77 1.72 1.36
CA PRO A 215 7.91 2.79 0.39
C PRO A 215 6.97 2.51 -0.80
N GLY A 216 6.29 3.56 -1.30
CA GLY A 216 5.41 3.49 -2.48
C GLY A 216 6.19 3.27 -3.79
N LEU A 217 7.09 2.28 -3.80
CA LEU A 217 7.95 1.94 -4.94
C LEU A 217 7.13 1.37 -6.09
N PRO A 218 7.57 1.60 -7.34
CA PRO A 218 6.92 1.04 -8.53
C PRO A 218 6.76 -0.47 -8.45
N ALA A 219 5.64 -0.96 -8.99
CA ALA A 219 5.27 -2.37 -9.07
C ALA A 219 5.04 -3.10 -7.74
N GLY A 220 4.81 -2.38 -6.64
CA GLY A 220 4.44 -2.97 -5.35
C GLY A 220 5.41 -4.03 -4.81
N MET A 221 6.63 -4.11 -5.38
CA MET A 221 7.57 -5.20 -5.08
C MET A 221 7.96 -5.27 -3.60
N GLY A 222 8.09 -4.13 -2.94
CA GLY A 222 8.42 -4.10 -1.51
C GLY A 222 7.33 -4.74 -0.67
N THR A 223 6.09 -4.31 -0.85
CA THR A 223 4.94 -4.81 -0.10
C THR A 223 4.62 -6.28 -0.44
N ALA A 224 4.74 -6.66 -1.73
CA ALA A 224 4.52 -8.03 -2.17
C ALA A 224 5.57 -8.99 -1.58
N LEU A 225 6.85 -8.62 -1.61
CA LEU A 225 7.93 -9.44 -1.03
C LEU A 225 7.76 -9.61 0.49
N TRP A 226 7.42 -8.54 1.21
CA TRP A 226 7.27 -8.59 2.66
C TRP A 226 6.06 -9.42 3.07
N SER A 227 4.91 -9.23 2.41
CA SER A 227 3.73 -10.04 2.70
C SER A 227 3.95 -11.52 2.36
N ALA A 228 4.61 -11.83 1.22
CA ALA A 228 4.98 -13.19 0.86
C ALA A 228 5.90 -13.84 1.91
N THR A 229 6.92 -13.10 2.34
CA THR A 229 7.86 -13.60 3.37
C THR A 229 7.16 -13.82 4.71
N LEU A 230 6.25 -12.93 5.09
CA LEU A 230 5.46 -13.08 6.31
C LEU A 230 4.65 -14.39 6.27
N PHE A 231 3.89 -14.61 5.19
CA PHE A 231 3.06 -15.82 5.07
C PHE A 231 3.90 -17.09 4.94
N ALA A 232 5.00 -17.05 4.19
CA ALA A 232 5.92 -18.16 4.12
C ALA A 232 6.45 -18.58 5.51
N ASN A 233 6.80 -17.60 6.34
CA ASN A 233 7.23 -17.84 7.73
C ASN A 233 6.09 -18.37 8.62
N VAL A 234 4.87 -17.81 8.48
CA VAL A 234 3.68 -18.27 9.21
C VAL A 234 3.35 -19.73 8.88
N LEU A 235 3.57 -20.13 7.63
CA LEU A 235 3.36 -21.52 7.15
C LEU A 235 4.53 -22.44 7.50
N GLY A 236 5.64 -21.91 8.01
CA GLY A 236 6.85 -22.69 8.30
C GLY A 236 7.55 -23.21 7.04
N LEU A 237 7.41 -22.49 5.92
CA LEU A 237 8.07 -22.87 4.67
C LEU A 237 9.55 -22.49 4.72
N GLU A 238 10.41 -23.41 4.26
CA GLU A 238 11.86 -23.23 4.23
C GLU A 238 12.44 -23.67 2.88
N GLY A 239 13.63 -23.16 2.56
CA GLY A 239 14.39 -23.56 1.39
C GLY A 239 13.65 -23.34 0.07
N GLN A 240 13.56 -24.37 -0.76
CA GLN A 240 12.95 -24.28 -2.10
C GLN A 240 11.44 -23.95 -2.02
N ALA A 241 10.69 -24.57 -1.10
CA ALA A 241 9.26 -24.30 -0.94
C ALA A 241 8.96 -22.85 -0.58
N GLN A 242 9.78 -22.26 0.28
CA GLN A 242 9.69 -20.83 0.60
C GLN A 242 9.92 -19.96 -0.63
N GLY A 243 10.97 -20.26 -1.41
CA GLY A 243 11.29 -19.53 -2.63
C GLY A 243 10.19 -19.60 -3.68
N GLU A 244 9.60 -20.78 -3.89
CA GLU A 244 8.49 -21.00 -4.81
C GLU A 244 7.22 -20.25 -4.37
N PHE A 245 6.90 -20.27 -3.08
CA PHE A 245 5.78 -19.54 -2.52
C PHE A 245 5.95 -18.02 -2.74
N ILE A 246 7.10 -17.46 -2.37
CA ILE A 246 7.39 -16.03 -2.52
C ILE A 246 7.32 -15.62 -3.99
N ALA A 247 7.92 -16.39 -4.88
CA ALA A 247 7.90 -16.11 -6.31
C ALA A 247 6.48 -16.13 -6.89
N SER A 248 5.67 -17.14 -6.50
CA SER A 248 4.27 -17.26 -6.92
C SER A 248 3.42 -16.09 -6.41
N TRP A 249 3.61 -15.70 -5.15
CA TRP A 249 2.93 -14.57 -4.54
C TRP A 249 3.22 -13.26 -5.28
N ILE A 250 4.49 -12.98 -5.56
CA ILE A 250 4.90 -11.78 -6.29
C ILE A 250 4.33 -11.79 -7.72
N ALA A 251 4.40 -12.93 -8.41
CA ALA A 251 3.86 -13.06 -9.76
C ALA A 251 2.35 -12.81 -9.83
N LEU A 252 1.59 -13.34 -8.87
CA LEU A 252 0.13 -13.17 -8.80
C LEU A 252 -0.27 -11.76 -8.36
N SER A 253 0.52 -11.12 -7.52
CA SER A 253 0.21 -9.79 -7.00
C SER A 253 0.61 -8.65 -7.95
N GLY A 254 1.45 -8.92 -8.94
CA GLY A 254 1.92 -7.93 -9.92
C GLY A 254 0.93 -7.66 -11.07
N GLY A 255 1.29 -6.72 -11.94
CA GLY A 255 0.49 -6.38 -13.13
C GLY A 255 -0.89 -5.81 -12.78
N ILE A 256 -1.97 -6.39 -13.32
CA ILE A 256 -3.35 -5.90 -13.11
C ILE A 256 -3.72 -5.76 -11.63
N PRO A 257 -3.46 -6.75 -10.74
CA PRO A 257 -3.72 -6.58 -9.32
C PRO A 257 -3.00 -5.38 -8.70
N ASP A 258 -1.77 -5.11 -9.10
CA ASP A 258 -1.01 -3.96 -8.59
C ASP A 258 -1.53 -2.63 -9.13
N MET A 259 -1.91 -2.56 -10.42
CA MET A 259 -2.57 -1.39 -11.00
C MET A 259 -3.84 -1.01 -10.24
N LEU A 260 -4.67 -1.98 -9.90
CA LEU A 260 -5.93 -1.77 -9.17
C LEU A 260 -5.68 -1.29 -7.73
N ARG A 261 -4.73 -1.92 -7.03
CA ARG A 261 -4.37 -1.52 -5.67
C ARG A 261 -3.76 -0.13 -5.62
N THR A 262 -2.84 0.17 -6.53
CA THR A 262 -2.21 1.49 -6.58
C THR A 262 -3.22 2.59 -6.90
N ALA A 263 -4.14 2.34 -7.84
CA ALA A 263 -5.22 3.27 -8.13
C ALA A 263 -6.07 3.55 -6.90
N THR A 264 -6.43 2.52 -6.15
CA THR A 264 -7.24 2.65 -4.93
C THR A 264 -6.46 3.37 -3.84
N ASN A 265 -5.25 2.93 -3.49
CA ASN A 265 -4.41 3.59 -2.48
C ASN A 265 -4.26 5.09 -2.74
N CYS A 266 -3.93 5.49 -3.99
CA CYS A 266 -3.75 6.91 -4.32
C CYS A 266 -5.05 7.71 -4.22
N THR A 267 -6.17 7.14 -4.63
CA THR A 267 -7.46 7.86 -4.56
C THR A 267 -7.98 7.97 -3.14
N ASP A 268 -7.70 7.00 -2.29
CA ASP A 268 -8.12 7.01 -0.89
C ASP A 268 -7.39 8.10 -0.08
N ASP A 269 -6.14 8.42 -0.43
CA ASP A 269 -5.43 9.59 0.11
C ASP A 269 -6.18 10.90 -0.17
N GLY A 270 -6.66 11.08 -1.38
CA GLY A 270 -7.41 12.27 -1.76
C GLY A 270 -8.84 12.28 -1.18
N PHE A 271 -9.50 11.13 -1.09
CA PHE A 271 -10.78 11.03 -0.37
C PHE A 271 -10.61 11.38 1.11
N THR A 272 -9.54 10.92 1.73
CA THR A 272 -9.18 11.27 3.11
C THR A 272 -8.95 12.78 3.24
N ALA A 273 -8.24 13.39 2.28
CA ALA A 273 -8.06 14.84 2.26
C ALA A 273 -9.38 15.60 2.13
N ILE A 274 -10.32 15.14 1.28
CA ILE A 274 -11.66 15.73 1.14
C ILE A 274 -12.44 15.65 2.45
N ILE A 275 -12.37 14.52 3.17
CA ILE A 275 -13.05 14.33 4.45
C ILE A 275 -12.45 15.24 5.51
N PHE A 276 -11.13 15.29 5.58
CA PHE A 276 -10.41 16.09 6.55
C PHE A 276 -10.61 17.59 6.30
N ASP A 277 -10.64 18.02 5.03
CA ASP A 277 -10.91 19.41 4.65
C ASP A 277 -12.28 19.88 5.14
N ASN A 278 -13.31 19.05 5.02
CA ASN A 278 -14.64 19.39 5.53
C ASN A 278 -14.71 19.53 7.06
N ARG A 279 -13.82 18.85 7.77
CA ARG A 279 -13.73 18.87 9.23
C ARG A 279 -12.64 19.78 9.78
N PHE A 280 -11.86 20.41 8.90
CA PHE A 280 -10.68 21.18 9.28
C PHE A 280 -11.01 22.28 10.28
N ASP A 281 -12.08 23.03 10.02
CA ASP A 281 -12.49 24.13 10.89
C ASP A 281 -13.01 23.67 12.26
N GLU A 282 -13.51 22.44 12.37
CA GLU A 282 -13.95 21.86 13.66
C GLU A 282 -12.74 21.60 14.58
N PHE A 283 -11.56 21.28 13.99
CA PHE A 283 -10.36 20.94 14.76
C PHE A 283 -9.41 22.10 14.98
N PHE A 284 -9.40 23.07 14.07
CA PHE A 284 -8.37 24.13 14.03
C PHE A 284 -8.91 25.55 14.18
N LYS A 285 -10.25 25.78 14.21
CA LYS A 285 -10.77 27.06 14.61
C LYS A 285 -10.39 27.33 16.07
N LYS A 286 -9.64 28.42 16.28
CA LYS A 286 -9.50 28.95 17.63
C LYS A 286 -10.90 29.27 18.14
N PRO A 287 -11.23 28.89 19.39
CA PRO A 287 -12.42 29.45 20.04
C PRO A 287 -12.32 31.00 19.88
N ASP A 288 -13.36 31.59 19.37
CA ASP A 288 -13.45 33.03 19.25
C ASP A 288 -13.05 33.67 20.59
N ALA A 289 -11.97 34.47 20.56
CA ALA A 289 -11.47 35.17 21.72
C ALA A 289 -12.43 36.31 22.10
#